data_da2fff475b7d096f86fa926aa8a92fdf
#
_entry.id   da2fff475b7d096f86fa926aa8a92fdf
#
_cell.length_a   1.000
_cell.length_b   1.000
_cell.length_c   1.000
_cell.angle_alpha   90.00
_cell.angle_beta   90.00
_cell.angle_gamma   90.00
#
_symmetry.space_group_name_H-M   'P 1'
#
loop_
_entity.id
_entity.type
_entity.pdbx_description
1 polymer ?
#
loop_
_entity_poly.entity_id
_entity_poly.type
_entity_poly.pdbx_seq_one_letter_code
_entity_poly.pdbx_strand_id
1 'polypeptide(L)'
;TQNVKFAPGLYFNPGPWRIPYHHRALLHYCKEFGVQLESFNMVNYNAYVHSTKSFGGKPKRHREIQADFDGYLGEMLAKATAHDKLDAPLTKDEKDGLLQVLRFWGALDKNYEYKKSEMASNMRGFKVDPGGGLAPLPVDSDPIPMKELFNAGMWFSVIAGKIYEFQTPL
;
A
#
# COMPACT_ATOMS: atom_id res chain seq x y z
N THR A 1 -24.52 -8.37 32.06
CA THR A 1 -23.15 -7.92 32.43
C THR A 1 -22.19 -9.02 32.03
N GLN A 2 -21.28 -8.76 31.12
CA GLN A 2 -20.19 -9.70 30.80
C GLN A 2 -18.98 -9.39 31.67
N ASN A 3 -18.51 -10.37 32.40
CA ASN A 3 -17.25 -10.26 33.11
C ASN A 3 -16.14 -10.86 32.25
N VAL A 4 -15.26 -10.01 31.74
CA VAL A 4 -14.10 -10.43 30.94
C VAL A 4 -12.87 -10.33 31.85
N LYS A 5 -12.11 -11.42 31.98
CA LYS A 5 -10.90 -11.47 32.81
C LYS A 5 -9.73 -11.86 31.90
N PHE A 6 -8.77 -10.96 31.82
CA PHE A 6 -7.51 -11.20 31.11
C PHE A 6 -6.37 -11.43 32.09
N ALA A 7 -5.26 -11.95 31.60
CA ALA A 7 -4.02 -12.01 32.36
C ALA A 7 -3.54 -10.58 32.73
N PRO A 8 -2.76 -10.40 33.80
CA PRO A 8 -2.25 -9.10 34.20
C PRO A 8 -1.48 -8.44 33.02
N GLY A 9 -1.76 -7.16 32.76
CA GLY A 9 -1.16 -6.40 31.66
C GLY A 9 -1.86 -6.54 30.32
N LEU A 10 -2.86 -7.42 30.20
CA LEU A 10 -3.69 -7.55 28.99
C LEU A 10 -5.06 -6.89 29.20
N TYR A 11 -5.52 -6.19 28.20
CA TYR A 11 -6.85 -5.59 28.19
C TYR A 11 -7.48 -5.68 26.80
N PHE A 12 -8.78 -5.49 26.72
CA PHE A 12 -9.52 -5.40 25.47
C PHE A 12 -10.20 -4.04 25.39
N ASN A 13 -9.93 -3.32 24.32
CA ASN A 13 -10.64 -2.09 24.02
C ASN A 13 -11.85 -2.41 23.13
N PRO A 14 -13.08 -2.36 23.64
CA PRO A 14 -14.28 -2.71 22.87
C PRO A 14 -14.74 -1.61 21.92
N GLY A 15 -14.05 -0.47 21.89
CA GLY A 15 -14.39 0.70 21.07
C GLY A 15 -13.42 0.95 19.93
N PRO A 16 -13.66 2.00 19.14
CA PRO A 16 -12.71 2.48 18.15
C PRO A 16 -11.44 2.97 18.85
N TRP A 17 -10.30 2.44 18.47
CA TRP A 17 -9.00 2.80 19.05
C TRP A 17 -8.23 3.85 18.26
N ARG A 18 -8.73 4.19 17.05
CA ARG A 18 -8.10 5.13 16.15
C ARG A 18 -8.86 6.44 16.10
N ILE A 19 -8.13 7.54 16.09
CA ILE A 19 -8.69 8.88 16.01
C ILE A 19 -8.19 9.52 14.71
N PRO A 20 -9.02 9.57 13.66
CA PRO A 20 -8.68 10.29 12.44
C PRO A 20 -8.43 11.76 12.69
N TYR A 21 -7.50 12.38 11.97
CA TYR A 21 -7.08 13.78 12.14
C TYR A 21 -8.24 14.79 12.02
N HIS A 22 -9.29 14.44 11.32
CA HIS A 22 -10.45 15.30 11.12
C HIS A 22 -11.48 15.24 12.27
N HIS A 23 -11.32 14.34 13.22
CA HIS A 23 -12.16 14.26 14.43
C HIS A 23 -11.77 15.34 15.45
N ARG A 24 -11.86 16.61 15.03
CA ARG A 24 -11.35 17.76 15.79
C ARG A 24 -11.94 17.91 17.18
N ALA A 25 -13.23 17.61 17.35
CA ALA A 25 -13.87 17.66 18.66
C ALA A 25 -13.24 16.68 19.63
N LEU A 26 -13.03 15.42 19.20
CA LEU A 26 -12.39 14.40 20.03
C LEU A 26 -10.93 14.76 20.35
N LEU A 27 -10.18 15.23 19.36
CA LEU A 27 -8.79 15.70 19.56
C LEU A 27 -8.73 16.91 20.51
N HIS A 28 -9.72 17.80 20.49
CA HIS A 28 -9.82 18.90 21.44
C HIS A 28 -9.97 18.39 22.88
N TYR A 29 -10.87 17.42 23.11
CA TYR A 29 -11.05 16.85 24.46
C TYR A 29 -9.83 16.03 24.89
N CYS A 30 -9.15 15.31 23.99
CA CYS A 30 -7.90 14.66 24.31
C CYS A 30 -6.88 15.67 24.86
N LYS A 31 -6.76 16.83 24.21
CA LYS A 31 -5.88 17.92 24.67
C LYS A 31 -6.33 18.47 26.01
N GLU A 32 -7.62 18.77 26.18
CA GLU A 32 -8.17 19.35 27.39
C GLU A 32 -7.97 18.44 28.62
N PHE A 33 -8.14 17.14 28.43
CA PHE A 33 -7.99 16.14 29.52
C PHE A 33 -6.57 15.59 29.66
N GLY A 34 -5.60 16.11 28.89
CA GLY A 34 -4.21 15.66 28.97
C GLY A 34 -3.99 14.24 28.46
N VAL A 35 -4.86 13.72 27.60
CA VAL A 35 -4.70 12.40 27.00
C VAL A 35 -3.55 12.43 25.99
N GLN A 36 -2.51 11.64 26.25
CA GLN A 36 -1.39 11.52 25.33
C GLN A 36 -1.81 10.75 24.07
N LEU A 37 -1.35 11.23 22.93
CA LEU A 37 -1.60 10.59 21.64
C LEU A 37 -0.27 10.32 20.94
N GLU A 38 -0.25 9.26 20.16
CA GLU A 38 0.83 8.92 19.23
C GLU A 38 0.29 8.62 17.84
N SER A 39 1.17 8.59 16.84
CA SER A 39 0.78 8.23 15.47
C SER A 39 0.43 6.75 15.39
N PHE A 40 -0.71 6.45 14.78
CA PHE A 40 -1.13 5.07 14.54
C PHE A 40 -0.46 4.52 13.28
N ASN A 41 0.22 3.39 13.40
CA ASN A 41 0.81 2.69 12.26
C ASN A 41 -0.23 1.78 11.61
N MET A 42 -0.87 2.26 10.54
CA MET A 42 -1.96 1.55 9.87
C MET A 42 -1.53 0.38 9.00
N VAL A 43 -0.34 0.44 8.43
CA VAL A 43 0.02 -0.45 7.33
C VAL A 43 1.14 -1.39 7.72
N ASN A 44 0.81 -2.68 7.72
CA ASN A 44 1.80 -3.74 7.67
C ASN A 44 1.87 -4.27 6.22
N TYR A 45 2.91 -3.90 5.50
CA TYR A 45 3.11 -4.31 4.10
C TYR A 45 3.22 -5.82 3.91
N ASN A 46 3.53 -6.57 4.95
CA ASN A 46 3.59 -8.04 4.92
C ASN A 46 2.29 -8.72 5.40
N ALA A 47 1.29 -7.94 5.83
CA ALA A 47 -0.03 -8.48 6.16
C ALA A 47 -0.68 -9.12 4.92
N TYR A 48 -1.46 -10.16 5.15
CA TYR A 48 -2.21 -10.83 4.10
C TYR A 48 -3.59 -10.23 3.95
N VAL A 49 -3.97 -10.01 2.70
CA VAL A 49 -5.31 -9.57 2.28
C VAL A 49 -5.98 -10.72 1.54
N HIS A 50 -7.23 -11.00 1.86
CA HIS A 50 -8.01 -12.06 1.23
C HIS A 50 -9.23 -11.48 0.49
N SER A 51 -9.51 -12.01 -0.69
CA SER A 51 -10.73 -11.72 -1.45
C SER A 51 -11.35 -13.02 -1.93
N THR A 52 -12.65 -13.17 -1.70
CA THR A 52 -13.43 -14.31 -2.25
C THR A 52 -13.73 -14.15 -3.74
N LYS A 53 -13.52 -12.94 -4.30
CA LYS A 53 -13.87 -12.59 -5.69
C LYS A 53 -12.66 -12.61 -6.62
N SER A 54 -11.43 -12.69 -6.09
CA SER A 54 -10.21 -12.58 -6.86
C SER A 54 -9.09 -13.45 -6.29
N PHE A 55 -7.96 -13.49 -6.97
CA PHE A 55 -6.73 -14.17 -6.59
C PHE A 55 -6.88 -15.69 -6.47
N GLY A 56 -7.91 -16.27 -7.12
CA GLY A 56 -8.24 -17.68 -6.97
C GLY A 56 -8.56 -18.10 -5.54
N GLY A 57 -9.08 -17.18 -4.71
CA GLY A 57 -9.35 -17.39 -3.29
C GLY A 57 -8.11 -17.53 -2.41
N LYS A 58 -6.91 -17.20 -2.92
CA LYS A 58 -5.67 -17.26 -2.15
C LYS A 58 -5.33 -15.89 -1.58
N PRO A 59 -4.81 -15.80 -0.34
CA PRO A 59 -4.39 -14.54 0.22
C PRO A 59 -3.17 -13.98 -0.54
N LYS A 60 -3.10 -12.65 -0.62
CA LYS A 60 -2.00 -11.88 -1.19
C LYS A 60 -1.40 -10.97 -0.14
N ARG A 61 -0.08 -10.74 -0.17
CA ARG A 61 0.54 -9.74 0.71
C ARG A 61 0.10 -8.34 0.29
N HIS A 62 -0.11 -7.47 1.25
CA HIS A 62 -0.49 -6.07 0.99
C HIS A 62 0.50 -5.39 0.04
N ARG A 63 1.81 -5.64 0.21
CA ARG A 63 2.85 -5.09 -0.65
C ARG A 63 2.73 -5.50 -2.12
N GLU A 64 2.27 -6.75 -2.42
CA GLU A 64 2.04 -7.19 -3.81
C GLU A 64 0.94 -6.35 -4.45
N ILE A 65 -0.17 -6.17 -3.73
CA ILE A 65 -1.33 -5.40 -4.19
C ILE A 65 -0.93 -3.95 -4.41
N GLN A 66 -0.20 -3.34 -3.44
CA GLN A 66 0.24 -1.96 -3.52
C GLN A 66 1.16 -1.74 -4.73
N ALA A 67 2.18 -2.57 -4.89
CA ALA A 67 3.15 -2.44 -5.98
C ALA A 67 2.50 -2.63 -7.36
N ASP A 68 1.55 -3.57 -7.47
CA ASP A 68 0.85 -3.80 -8.74
C ASP A 68 -0.09 -2.64 -9.09
N PHE A 69 -0.79 -2.04 -8.10
CA PHE A 69 -1.55 -0.81 -8.34
C PHE A 69 -0.66 0.34 -8.79
N ASP A 70 0.42 0.59 -8.07
CA ASP A 70 1.38 1.66 -8.39
C ASP A 70 1.99 1.43 -9.78
N GLY A 71 2.30 0.19 -10.12
CA GLY A 71 2.83 -0.19 -11.43
C GLY A 71 1.86 0.12 -12.57
N TYR A 72 0.64 -0.35 -12.48
CA TYR A 72 -0.36 -0.12 -13.53
C TYR A 72 -0.77 1.35 -13.67
N LEU A 73 -0.95 2.06 -12.55
CA LEU A 73 -1.24 3.49 -12.59
C LEU A 73 -0.06 4.28 -13.17
N GLY A 74 1.16 3.92 -12.76
CA GLY A 74 2.38 4.50 -13.30
C GLY A 74 2.51 4.28 -14.80
N GLU A 75 2.24 3.06 -15.29
CA GLU A 75 2.25 2.74 -16.72
C GLU A 75 1.25 3.60 -17.50
N MET A 76 -0.01 3.66 -17.05
CA MET A 76 -1.05 4.44 -17.75
C MET A 76 -0.69 5.92 -17.81
N LEU A 77 -0.22 6.49 -16.67
CA LEU A 77 0.16 7.89 -16.61
C LEU A 77 1.42 8.19 -17.45
N ALA A 78 2.42 7.31 -17.40
CA ALA A 78 3.63 7.47 -18.20
C ALA A 78 3.34 7.42 -19.70
N LYS A 79 2.49 6.49 -20.15
CA LYS A 79 2.07 6.41 -21.56
C LYS A 79 1.26 7.64 -21.98
N ALA A 80 0.34 8.11 -21.14
CA ALA A 80 -0.40 9.35 -21.42
C ALA A 80 0.54 10.57 -21.53
N THR A 81 1.52 10.68 -20.66
CA THR A 81 2.54 11.74 -20.66
C THR A 81 3.42 11.64 -21.89
N ALA A 82 3.93 10.45 -22.21
CA ALA A 82 4.83 10.22 -23.34
C ALA A 82 4.18 10.58 -24.70
N HIS A 83 2.87 10.37 -24.81
CA HIS A 83 2.08 10.62 -26.01
C HIS A 83 1.32 11.95 -26.00
N ASP A 84 1.65 12.88 -25.10
CA ASP A 84 1.00 14.21 -24.97
C ASP A 84 -0.54 14.14 -24.87
N LYS A 85 -1.05 13.18 -24.09
CA LYS A 85 -2.48 12.97 -23.85
C LYS A 85 -2.99 13.57 -22.54
N LEU A 86 -2.13 14.29 -21.81
CA LEU A 86 -2.54 15.04 -20.65
C LEU A 86 -3.16 16.38 -21.09
N ASP A 87 -4.19 16.81 -20.38
CA ASP A 87 -4.83 18.13 -20.59
C ASP A 87 -4.04 19.25 -19.84
N ALA A 88 -2.72 19.14 -19.84
CA ALA A 88 -1.81 20.11 -19.26
C ALA A 88 -0.58 20.24 -20.15
N PRO A 89 -0.25 21.45 -20.63
CA PRO A 89 0.97 21.68 -21.39
C PRO A 89 2.18 21.51 -20.46
N LEU A 90 3.02 20.54 -20.75
CA LEU A 90 4.29 20.32 -20.06
C LEU A 90 5.44 20.82 -20.94
N THR A 91 6.40 21.49 -20.34
CA THR A 91 7.69 21.72 -20.99
C THR A 91 8.42 20.40 -21.19
N LYS A 92 9.45 20.38 -22.03
CA LYS A 92 10.26 19.19 -22.24
C LYS A 92 10.89 18.68 -20.93
N ASP A 93 11.43 19.58 -20.13
CA ASP A 93 12.09 19.22 -18.87
C ASP A 93 11.12 18.66 -17.83
N GLU A 94 9.92 19.23 -17.74
CA GLU A 94 8.85 18.71 -16.88
C GLU A 94 8.37 17.32 -17.33
N LYS A 95 8.23 17.13 -18.64
CA LYS A 95 7.87 15.83 -19.20
C LYS A 95 8.94 14.77 -18.90
N ASP A 96 10.19 15.07 -19.17
CA ASP A 96 11.32 14.17 -18.93
C ASP A 96 11.43 13.83 -17.44
N GLY A 97 11.29 14.83 -16.56
CA GLY A 97 11.31 14.64 -15.10
C GLY A 97 10.16 13.76 -14.63
N LEU A 98 8.93 14.03 -15.10
CA LEU A 98 7.74 13.23 -14.75
C LEU A 98 7.90 11.77 -15.20
N LEU A 99 8.36 11.54 -16.42
CA LEU A 99 8.59 10.20 -16.96
C LEU A 99 9.64 9.43 -16.17
N GLN A 100 10.70 10.11 -15.71
CA GLN A 100 11.70 9.50 -14.83
C GLN A 100 11.11 9.08 -13.49
N VAL A 101 10.33 9.95 -12.84
CA VAL A 101 9.66 9.64 -11.57
C VAL A 101 8.72 8.46 -11.72
N LEU A 102 7.88 8.46 -12.76
CA LEU A 102 6.90 7.39 -13.00
C LEU A 102 7.57 6.04 -13.27
N ARG A 103 8.71 6.02 -13.97
CA ARG A 103 9.48 4.78 -14.16
C ARG A 103 9.92 4.16 -12.85
N PHE A 104 10.46 4.97 -11.93
CA PHE A 104 10.89 4.48 -10.62
C PHE A 104 9.71 4.11 -9.73
N TRP A 105 8.69 4.98 -9.65
CA TRP A 105 7.52 4.76 -8.81
C TRP A 105 6.71 3.52 -9.22
N GLY A 106 6.50 3.34 -10.52
CA GLY A 106 5.75 2.21 -11.08
C GLY A 106 6.61 0.99 -11.41
N ALA A 107 7.92 1.01 -11.18
CA ALA A 107 8.86 -0.06 -11.59
C ALA A 107 8.73 -0.42 -13.09
N LEU A 108 8.61 0.62 -13.95
CA LEU A 108 8.36 0.45 -15.38
C LEU A 108 9.64 0.17 -16.15
N ASP A 109 9.52 -0.59 -17.23
CA ASP A 109 10.62 -0.79 -18.18
C ASP A 109 10.90 0.45 -19.06
N LYS A 110 11.81 0.32 -20.02
CA LYS A 110 12.16 1.42 -20.94
C LYS A 110 11.00 1.88 -21.85
N ASN A 111 9.98 1.05 -22.04
CA ASN A 111 8.80 1.33 -22.85
C ASN A 111 7.61 1.79 -21.99
N TYR A 112 7.86 2.10 -20.72
CA TYR A 112 6.83 2.45 -19.73
C TYR A 112 5.79 1.33 -19.52
N GLU A 113 6.21 0.06 -19.57
CA GLU A 113 5.34 -1.08 -19.31
C GLU A 113 5.59 -1.63 -17.91
N TYR A 114 4.52 -1.87 -17.16
CA TYR A 114 4.56 -2.62 -15.91
C TYR A 114 4.45 -4.11 -16.19
N LYS A 115 5.49 -4.84 -15.89
CA LYS A 115 5.54 -6.29 -16.12
C LYS A 115 6.47 -6.99 -15.15
N LYS A 116 6.51 -8.32 -15.23
CA LYS A 116 7.48 -9.13 -14.52
C LYS A 116 8.90 -8.64 -14.78
N SER A 117 9.58 -8.24 -13.72
CA SER A 117 10.98 -7.78 -13.74
C SER A 117 11.56 -7.84 -12.34
N GLU A 118 12.88 -7.80 -12.25
CA GLU A 118 13.58 -7.70 -10.96
C GLU A 118 13.15 -6.44 -10.19
N MET A 119 13.02 -5.30 -10.87
CA MET A 119 12.62 -4.04 -10.25
C MET A 119 11.20 -4.13 -9.66
N ALA A 120 10.24 -4.68 -10.40
CA ALA A 120 8.89 -4.89 -9.91
C ALA A 120 8.87 -5.92 -8.77
N SER A 121 9.63 -6.99 -8.89
CA SER A 121 9.74 -8.03 -7.86
C SER A 121 10.36 -7.52 -6.57
N ASN A 122 11.32 -6.59 -6.66
CA ASN A 122 11.91 -5.94 -5.49
C ASN A 122 10.88 -5.11 -4.69
N MET A 123 9.90 -4.53 -5.35
CA MET A 123 8.83 -3.77 -4.69
C MET A 123 7.73 -4.67 -4.10
N ARG A 124 7.28 -5.65 -4.87
CA ARG A 124 6.14 -6.51 -4.53
C ARG A 124 6.51 -7.76 -3.74
N GLY A 125 7.73 -8.23 -3.84
CA GLY A 125 8.25 -9.49 -3.35
C GLY A 125 8.57 -10.45 -4.48
N PHE A 126 9.56 -11.31 -4.25
CA PHE A 126 9.97 -12.34 -5.20
C PHE A 126 9.06 -13.58 -5.10
N LYS A 127 9.00 -14.39 -6.15
CA LYS A 127 8.33 -15.69 -6.13
C LYS A 127 9.10 -16.68 -5.25
N VAL A 128 10.43 -16.56 -5.28
CA VAL A 128 11.35 -17.26 -4.39
C VAL A 128 12.24 -16.18 -3.79
N ASP A 129 12.15 -15.98 -2.48
CA ASP A 129 12.96 -15.00 -1.76
C ASP A 129 14.42 -15.47 -1.69
N PRO A 130 15.39 -14.56 -1.69
CA PRO A 130 16.77 -14.90 -1.51
C PRO A 130 17.01 -15.46 -0.10
N GLY A 131 17.91 -16.42 0.00
CA GLY A 131 18.32 -17.01 1.28
C GLY A 131 19.83 -17.04 1.43
N GLY A 132 20.30 -17.43 2.62
CA GLY A 132 21.72 -17.62 2.88
C GLY A 132 22.25 -19.00 2.42
N GLY A 133 23.57 -19.11 2.24
CA GLY A 133 24.23 -20.36 1.92
C GLY A 133 23.88 -20.92 0.53
N LEU A 134 23.33 -22.12 0.50
CA LEU A 134 22.93 -22.81 -0.75
C LEU A 134 21.52 -22.44 -1.24
N ALA A 135 20.89 -21.40 -0.67
CA ALA A 135 19.56 -20.97 -1.11
C ALA A 135 19.59 -20.52 -2.59
N PRO A 136 18.50 -20.73 -3.32
CA PRO A 136 18.42 -20.33 -4.71
C PRO A 136 18.48 -18.79 -4.83
N LEU A 137 18.88 -18.32 -6.01
CA LEU A 137 18.76 -16.91 -6.37
C LEU A 137 17.29 -16.48 -6.34
N PRO A 138 17.01 -15.19 -6.09
CA PRO A 138 15.65 -14.69 -6.13
C PRO A 138 15.02 -14.91 -7.50
N VAL A 139 13.76 -15.35 -7.52
CA VAL A 139 12.99 -15.57 -8.75
C VAL A 139 11.90 -14.50 -8.84
N ASP A 140 11.87 -13.81 -9.97
CA ASP A 140 10.89 -12.77 -10.24
C ASP A 140 9.46 -13.29 -10.13
N SER A 141 8.62 -12.49 -9.49
CA SER A 141 7.20 -12.76 -9.35
C SER A 141 6.39 -12.13 -10.50
N ASP A 142 5.24 -12.72 -10.78
CA ASP A 142 4.34 -12.22 -11.80
C ASP A 142 3.37 -11.19 -11.19
N PRO A 143 3.09 -10.05 -11.86
CA PRO A 143 2.08 -9.09 -11.43
C PRO A 143 0.69 -9.72 -11.30
N ILE A 144 -0.08 -9.25 -10.32
CA ILE A 144 -1.50 -9.56 -10.25
C ILE A 144 -2.18 -8.83 -11.42
N PRO A 145 -3.00 -9.50 -12.23
CA PRO A 145 -3.71 -8.82 -13.32
C PRO A 145 -4.56 -7.66 -12.78
N MET A 146 -4.50 -6.50 -13.45
CA MET A 146 -5.22 -5.28 -13.05
C MET A 146 -6.73 -5.55 -12.84
N LYS A 147 -7.34 -6.38 -13.68
CA LYS A 147 -8.75 -6.78 -13.55
C LYS A 147 -9.03 -7.45 -12.20
N GLU A 148 -8.11 -8.27 -11.69
CA GLU A 148 -8.28 -8.92 -10.39
C GLU A 148 -8.17 -7.93 -9.23
N LEU A 149 -7.28 -6.93 -9.33
CA LEU A 149 -7.15 -5.87 -8.34
C LEU A 149 -8.45 -5.07 -8.21
N PHE A 150 -9.06 -4.67 -9.34
CA PHE A 150 -10.33 -3.95 -9.33
C PHE A 150 -11.50 -4.80 -8.85
N ASN A 151 -11.60 -6.05 -9.28
CA ASN A 151 -12.67 -6.97 -8.85
C ASN A 151 -12.61 -7.25 -7.34
N ALA A 152 -11.44 -7.25 -6.76
CA ALA A 152 -11.24 -7.44 -5.34
C ALA A 152 -11.62 -6.21 -4.51
N GLY A 153 -11.80 -5.04 -5.13
CA GLY A 153 -12.03 -3.77 -4.43
C GLY A 153 -10.83 -3.31 -3.58
N MET A 154 -9.62 -3.76 -3.94
CA MET A 154 -8.41 -3.54 -3.14
C MET A 154 -7.89 -2.09 -3.17
N TRP A 155 -8.42 -1.24 -4.04
CA TRP A 155 -8.05 0.18 -4.10
C TRP A 155 -8.20 0.88 -2.75
N PHE A 156 -9.17 0.47 -1.93
CA PHE A 156 -9.34 1.04 -0.59
C PHE A 156 -8.14 0.74 0.32
N SER A 157 -7.63 -0.48 0.28
CA SER A 157 -6.45 -0.87 1.06
C SER A 157 -5.21 -0.06 0.69
N VAL A 158 -5.06 0.27 -0.59
CA VAL A 158 -3.95 1.08 -1.11
C VAL A 158 -4.02 2.52 -0.61
N ILE A 159 -5.23 3.08 -0.47
CA ILE A 159 -5.45 4.45 0.00
C ILE A 159 -5.44 4.54 1.53
N ALA A 160 -5.91 3.52 2.23
CA ALA A 160 -6.08 3.54 3.68
C ALA A 160 -4.80 3.92 4.44
N GLY A 161 -3.65 3.43 4.00
CA GLY A 161 -2.35 3.76 4.60
C GLY A 161 -1.91 5.23 4.44
N LYS A 162 -2.64 6.03 3.66
CA LYS A 162 -2.38 7.47 3.46
C LYS A 162 -3.18 8.36 4.42
N ILE A 163 -4.09 7.78 5.18
CA ILE A 163 -4.89 8.52 6.18
C ILE A 163 -4.07 8.62 7.46
N TYR A 164 -3.89 9.85 7.94
CA TYR A 164 -3.17 10.10 9.19
C TYR A 164 -4.12 9.92 10.38
N GLU A 165 -3.78 9.00 11.26
CA GLU A 165 -4.57 8.65 12.45
C GLU A 165 -3.70 8.65 13.71
N PHE A 166 -4.35 8.80 14.85
CA PHE A 166 -3.73 8.81 16.17
C PHE A 166 -4.32 7.71 17.05
N GLN A 167 -3.57 7.31 18.04
CA GLN A 167 -4.01 6.40 19.10
C GLN A 167 -3.48 6.87 20.46
N THR A 168 -4.05 6.37 21.54
CA THR A 168 -3.42 6.45 22.86
C THR A 168 -2.24 5.48 22.92
N PRO A 169 -1.13 5.82 23.58
CA PRO A 169 -0.03 4.89 23.79
C PRO A 169 -0.50 3.59 24.47
N LEU A 170 0.07 2.48 24.06
CA LEU A 170 -0.20 1.15 24.61
C LEU A 170 0.56 0.92 25.91
#